data_3be8cbf959b830dc752f0d23f3e29db9
#
_entry.id   3be8cbf959b830dc752f0d23f3e29db9
#
_cell.length_a   1.000
_cell.length_b   1.000
_cell.length_c   1.000
_cell.angle_alpha   90.00
_cell.angle_beta   90.00
_cell.angle_gamma   90.00
#
_symmetry.space_group_name_H-M   'P 1'
#
loop_
_entity.id
_entity.type
_entity.pdbx_description
1 polymer ?
#
loop_
_entity_poly.entity_id
_entity_poly.type
_entity_poly.pdbx_seq_one_letter_code
_entity_poly.pdbx_strand_id
1 'polypeptide(L)'
;MAATSQMLKVYATILPDVPYVPLLYPNLGIQERDTILFLNNAFTGMDKPFVDLVDTPEEADYILLPHNYPSLKSHQSYIKQQADLAKKVGKKLIVFWHGDSDAEVPYENAVVFRTSQYRSALRSNELMMPAYAEDLLAGDLQVRSKHEGKPVIGFCGWADYKNLKNRIGTVIKNSVIEAGSIVGIRKDARVKGITYRMKAIRHLQQSKHIETNFIIRSSYSGHSSTIKTDPESTRREYIDNLLESDYALIIKGDGNYSYRFYEAMSLGRIPVLLDTECVLPLE
;
A
#
# COMPACT_ATOMS: atom_id res chain seq x y z
N MET A 1 -22.61 28.32 4.99
CA MET A 1 -21.36 28.94 4.47
C MET A 1 -20.35 27.82 4.36
N ALA A 2 -20.03 27.39 3.14
CA ALA A 2 -18.93 26.44 2.94
C ALA A 2 -17.62 27.17 3.26
N ALA A 3 -16.88 26.71 4.26
CA ALA A 3 -15.54 27.19 4.50
C ALA A 3 -14.74 26.91 3.24
N THR A 4 -14.26 27.94 2.54
CA THR A 4 -13.25 27.81 1.52
C THR A 4 -12.04 27.22 2.19
N SER A 5 -11.81 25.91 2.03
CA SER A 5 -10.59 25.29 2.54
C SER A 5 -9.43 25.91 1.77
N GLN A 6 -8.64 26.71 2.46
CA GLN A 6 -7.41 27.26 1.91
C GLN A 6 -6.49 26.06 1.61
N MET A 7 -5.97 25.98 0.38
CA MET A 7 -5.00 24.93 0.03
C MET A 7 -3.74 25.06 0.89
N LEU A 8 -3.17 23.93 1.25
CA LEU A 8 -1.95 23.85 2.02
C LEU A 8 -0.77 24.32 1.17
N LYS A 9 -0.04 25.33 1.62
CA LYS A 9 1.15 25.85 0.95
C LYS A 9 2.37 24.98 1.28
N VAL A 10 3.05 24.50 0.25
CA VAL A 10 4.26 23.69 0.44
C VAL A 10 5.41 24.23 -0.41
N TYR A 11 6.60 24.23 0.16
CA TYR A 11 7.83 24.47 -0.57
C TYR A 11 8.51 23.11 -0.84
N ALA A 12 8.93 22.89 -2.09
CA ALA A 12 9.55 21.65 -2.52
C ALA A 12 10.71 21.89 -3.48
N THR A 13 11.86 21.30 -3.20
CA THR A 13 12.99 21.24 -4.13
C THR A 13 12.99 19.91 -4.85
N ILE A 14 12.81 19.89 -6.17
CA ILE A 14 12.65 18.66 -6.94
C ILE A 14 13.98 18.22 -7.53
N LEU A 15 14.33 16.92 -7.35
CA LEU A 15 15.45 16.28 -8.03
C LEU A 15 14.98 15.81 -9.42
N PRO A 16 15.64 16.19 -10.51
CA PRO A 16 15.16 15.90 -11.88
C PRO A 16 15.15 14.40 -12.19
N ASP A 17 16.09 13.65 -11.62
CA ASP A 17 16.29 12.21 -11.92
C ASP A 17 15.53 11.28 -10.96
N VAL A 18 14.75 11.81 -10.03
CA VAL A 18 13.96 11.03 -9.07
C VAL A 18 12.48 11.34 -9.25
N PRO A 19 11.62 10.33 -9.47
CA PRO A 19 10.19 10.57 -9.57
C PRO A 19 9.61 11.23 -8.31
N TYR A 20 8.77 12.26 -8.51
CA TYR A 20 8.05 12.88 -7.40
C TYR A 20 6.79 12.09 -7.01
N VAL A 21 6.27 12.37 -5.83
CA VAL A 21 5.08 11.70 -5.28
C VAL A 21 3.81 12.11 -6.06
N PRO A 22 2.82 11.21 -6.18
CA PRO A 22 1.57 11.49 -6.90
C PRO A 22 0.78 12.70 -6.38
N LEU A 23 0.98 13.10 -5.13
CA LEU A 23 0.42 14.35 -4.60
C LEU A 23 0.70 15.57 -5.49
N LEU A 24 1.83 15.57 -6.18
CA LEU A 24 2.27 16.67 -7.07
C LEU A 24 1.85 16.50 -8.53
N TYR A 25 1.19 15.40 -8.90
CA TYR A 25 0.77 15.17 -10.28
C TYR A 25 -0.14 16.27 -10.84
N PRO A 26 -1.12 16.80 -10.09
CA PRO A 26 -1.94 17.90 -10.56
C PRO A 26 -1.16 19.21 -10.78
N ASN A 27 -0.02 19.39 -10.09
CA ASN A 27 0.83 20.59 -10.21
C ASN A 27 1.86 20.47 -11.32
N LEU A 28 2.44 19.27 -11.53
CA LEU A 28 3.66 19.07 -12.32
C LEU A 28 3.49 18.08 -13.48
N GLY A 29 2.33 17.43 -13.59
CA GLY A 29 2.05 16.38 -14.56
C GLY A 29 2.25 14.96 -14.01
N ILE A 30 1.58 13.98 -14.63
CA ILE A 30 1.64 12.58 -14.24
C ILE A 30 2.96 11.98 -14.74
N GLN A 31 3.65 11.26 -13.86
CA GLN A 31 4.82 10.46 -14.22
C GLN A 31 4.41 8.98 -14.28
N GLU A 32 4.45 8.39 -15.46
CA GLU A 32 4.14 6.99 -15.66
C GLU A 32 5.15 6.06 -14.95
N ARG A 33 4.65 4.93 -14.46
CA ARG A 33 5.42 3.93 -13.74
C ARG A 33 5.10 2.54 -14.27
N ASP A 34 5.97 1.98 -15.08
CA ASP A 34 5.74 0.73 -15.79
C ASP A 34 6.05 -0.54 -14.97
N THR A 35 6.70 -0.40 -13.82
CA THR A 35 7.14 -1.55 -13.03
C THR A 35 6.02 -2.19 -12.22
N ILE A 36 5.09 -1.38 -11.70
CA ILE A 36 3.89 -1.85 -10.99
C ILE A 36 2.73 -1.75 -11.97
N LEU A 37 2.23 -2.90 -12.40
CA LEU A 37 1.15 -2.99 -13.37
C LEU A 37 -0.12 -2.33 -12.81
N PHE A 38 -0.82 -1.59 -13.66
CA PHE A 38 -2.08 -0.89 -13.37
C PHE A 38 -2.00 0.21 -12.29
N LEU A 39 -0.81 0.51 -11.75
CA LEU A 39 -0.68 1.59 -10.77
C LEU A 39 -1.09 2.95 -11.34
N ASN A 40 -0.78 3.21 -12.60
CA ASN A 40 -1.11 4.48 -13.26
C ASN A 40 -2.61 4.74 -13.31
N ASN A 41 -3.45 3.69 -13.34
CA ASN A 41 -4.91 3.80 -13.32
C ASN A 41 -5.42 4.46 -12.03
N ALA A 42 -4.69 4.31 -10.90
CA ALA A 42 -5.04 4.97 -9.65
C ALA A 42 -4.91 6.50 -9.70
N PHE A 43 -4.24 7.03 -10.72
CA PHE A 43 -4.01 8.47 -10.88
C PHE A 43 -4.89 9.10 -11.96
N THR A 44 -5.75 8.32 -12.60
CA THR A 44 -6.72 8.81 -13.58
C THR A 44 -7.69 9.80 -12.90
N GLY A 45 -7.83 10.99 -13.47
CA GLY A 45 -8.71 12.02 -12.92
C GLY A 45 -8.11 12.86 -11.78
N MET A 46 -6.82 12.69 -11.45
CA MET A 46 -6.10 13.58 -10.54
C MET A 46 -5.73 14.90 -11.26
N ASP A 47 -6.72 15.75 -11.52
CA ASP A 47 -6.59 17.01 -12.27
C ASP A 47 -6.55 18.24 -11.37
N LYS A 48 -6.97 18.12 -10.11
CA LYS A 48 -7.05 19.23 -9.16
C LYS A 48 -5.89 19.21 -8.18
N PRO A 49 -5.14 20.32 -8.02
CA PRO A 49 -4.10 20.45 -7.02
C PRO A 49 -4.62 20.19 -5.61
N PHE A 50 -3.86 19.43 -4.82
CA PHE A 50 -4.11 19.21 -3.39
C PHE A 50 -3.33 20.20 -2.53
N VAL A 51 -2.24 20.72 -3.09
CA VAL A 51 -1.34 21.65 -2.43
C VAL A 51 -1.03 22.83 -3.35
N ASP A 52 -0.68 23.96 -2.76
CA ASP A 52 -0.19 25.15 -3.45
C ASP A 52 1.34 25.18 -3.33
N LEU A 53 2.04 25.13 -4.48
CA LEU A 53 3.50 25.20 -4.53
C LEU A 53 3.93 26.66 -4.45
N VAL A 54 4.71 27.00 -3.42
CA VAL A 54 5.25 28.36 -3.24
C VAL A 54 6.73 28.44 -3.58
N ASP A 55 7.18 29.63 -3.94
CA ASP A 55 8.56 29.87 -4.43
C ASP A 55 9.59 29.98 -3.30
N THR A 56 9.16 30.33 -2.09
CA THR A 56 10.05 30.49 -0.95
C THR A 56 9.63 29.64 0.25
N PRO A 57 10.59 29.10 1.03
CA PRO A 57 10.28 28.28 2.19
C PRO A 57 9.60 29.07 3.32
N GLU A 58 9.76 30.39 3.37
CA GLU A 58 9.14 31.29 4.34
C GLU A 58 7.63 31.40 4.14
N GLU A 59 7.15 31.38 2.89
CA GLU A 59 5.73 31.46 2.53
C GLU A 59 4.99 30.13 2.74
N ALA A 60 5.72 29.03 2.90
CA ALA A 60 5.14 27.71 3.02
C ALA A 60 4.56 27.45 4.42
N ASP A 61 3.55 26.61 4.51
CA ASP A 61 3.09 26.00 5.76
C ASP A 61 3.99 24.83 6.16
N TYR A 62 4.50 24.09 5.16
CA TYR A 62 5.38 22.93 5.33
C TYR A 62 6.48 22.90 4.26
N ILE A 63 7.62 22.32 4.60
CA ILE A 63 8.60 21.87 3.62
C ILE A 63 8.23 20.47 3.18
N LEU A 64 8.11 20.23 1.89
CA LEU A 64 7.75 18.93 1.33
C LEU A 64 9.00 18.26 0.76
N LEU A 65 9.27 17.01 1.19
CA LEU A 65 10.18 16.12 0.49
C LEU A 65 9.40 15.51 -0.70
N PRO A 66 9.60 15.99 -1.93
CA PRO A 66 8.69 15.70 -3.05
C PRO A 66 8.82 14.30 -3.62
N HIS A 67 9.75 13.50 -3.13
CA HIS A 67 10.06 12.15 -3.62
C HIS A 67 9.68 11.09 -2.59
N ASN A 68 9.37 9.87 -3.07
CA ASN A 68 9.20 8.75 -2.17
C ASN A 68 10.50 8.48 -1.40
N TYR A 69 10.45 8.51 -0.07
CA TYR A 69 11.63 8.42 0.80
C TYR A 69 12.53 7.20 0.50
N PRO A 70 12.01 5.98 0.27
CA PRO A 70 12.83 4.84 -0.17
C PRO A 70 13.63 5.06 -1.45
N SER A 71 13.16 5.91 -2.35
CA SER A 71 13.86 6.23 -3.62
C SER A 71 15.06 7.15 -3.42
N LEU A 72 15.18 7.77 -2.26
CA LEU A 72 16.23 8.73 -1.92
C LEU A 72 17.44 8.11 -1.20
N LYS A 73 17.60 6.78 -1.21
CA LYS A 73 18.71 6.09 -0.50
C LYS A 73 20.09 6.62 -0.87
N SER A 74 20.30 6.97 -2.13
CA SER A 74 21.57 7.54 -2.65
C SER A 74 21.67 9.07 -2.48
N HIS A 75 20.63 9.73 -1.95
CA HIS A 75 20.53 11.19 -1.87
C HIS A 75 20.47 11.69 -0.42
N GLN A 76 21.27 11.11 0.48
CA GLN A 76 21.22 11.43 1.92
C GLN A 76 21.55 12.88 2.24
N SER A 77 22.48 13.50 1.48
CA SER A 77 22.82 14.92 1.62
C SER A 77 21.61 15.83 1.30
N TYR A 78 20.87 15.49 0.26
CA TYR A 78 19.65 16.21 -0.11
C TYR A 78 18.56 16.09 0.97
N ILE A 79 18.30 14.88 1.49
CA ILE A 79 17.31 14.69 2.56
C ILE A 79 17.70 15.53 3.79
N LYS A 80 18.99 15.48 4.17
CA LYS A 80 19.50 16.28 5.29
C LYS A 80 19.32 17.77 5.04
N GLN A 81 19.63 18.27 3.85
CA GLN A 81 19.45 19.68 3.47
C GLN A 81 17.99 20.13 3.61
N GLN A 82 17.02 19.31 3.16
CA GLN A 82 15.60 19.64 3.30
C GLN A 82 15.15 19.63 4.77
N ALA A 83 15.64 18.68 5.57
CA ALA A 83 15.34 18.62 7.00
C ALA A 83 15.93 19.81 7.77
N ASP A 84 17.17 20.20 7.45
CA ASP A 84 17.83 21.38 8.04
C ASP A 84 17.14 22.69 7.63
N LEU A 85 16.69 22.78 6.36
CA LEU A 85 15.89 23.91 5.87
C LEU A 85 14.58 24.04 6.66
N ALA A 86 13.84 22.93 6.81
CA ALA A 86 12.59 22.91 7.58
C ALA A 86 12.79 23.40 9.01
N LYS A 87 13.86 22.95 9.69
CA LYS A 87 14.24 23.44 11.03
C LYS A 87 14.56 24.91 11.03
N LYS A 88 15.34 25.38 10.06
CA LYS A 88 15.78 26.79 9.96
C LYS A 88 14.61 27.75 9.83
N VAL A 89 13.58 27.39 9.05
CA VAL A 89 12.39 28.23 8.84
C VAL A 89 11.26 27.93 9.85
N GLY A 90 11.49 27.05 10.82
CA GLY A 90 10.52 26.72 11.86
C GLY A 90 9.30 25.93 11.35
N LYS A 91 9.44 25.19 10.25
CA LYS A 91 8.37 24.40 9.63
C LYS A 91 8.59 22.90 9.84
N LYS A 92 7.53 22.08 9.72
CA LYS A 92 7.67 20.63 9.67
C LYS A 92 8.03 20.16 8.28
N LEU A 93 8.73 19.02 8.18
CA LEU A 93 9.05 18.34 6.94
C LEU A 93 7.98 17.28 6.65
N ILE A 94 7.29 17.36 5.52
CA ILE A 94 6.39 16.30 5.06
C ILE A 94 7.21 15.27 4.28
N VAL A 95 7.06 14.00 4.66
CA VAL A 95 7.75 12.86 4.05
C VAL A 95 6.72 11.81 3.63
N PHE A 96 6.83 11.31 2.40
CA PHE A 96 6.03 10.18 1.93
C PHE A 96 6.87 8.89 1.89
N TRP A 97 6.35 7.83 2.51
CA TRP A 97 6.93 6.49 2.45
C TRP A 97 5.94 5.50 1.87
N HIS A 98 5.96 5.35 0.55
CA HIS A 98 5.27 4.27 -0.13
C HIS A 98 6.19 3.07 -0.24
N GLY A 99 5.83 1.95 0.39
CA GLY A 99 6.61 0.73 0.33
C GLY A 99 6.38 -0.18 1.52
N ASP A 100 7.07 -1.31 1.51
CA ASP A 100 6.84 -2.43 2.43
C ASP A 100 7.57 -2.28 3.78
N SER A 101 8.56 -1.41 3.86
CA SER A 101 9.42 -1.27 5.04
C SER A 101 8.73 -0.50 6.16
N ASP A 102 8.96 -0.93 7.39
CA ASP A 102 8.57 -0.30 8.65
C ASP A 102 9.71 0.50 9.32
N ALA A 103 10.81 0.71 8.60
CA ALA A 103 11.97 1.45 9.10
C ALA A 103 11.62 2.90 9.47
N GLU A 104 12.40 3.46 10.35
CA GLU A 104 12.23 4.82 10.84
C GLU A 104 12.73 5.89 9.86
N VAL A 105 12.04 7.03 9.84
CA VAL A 105 12.55 8.28 9.28
C VAL A 105 13.19 9.07 10.42
N PRO A 106 14.53 9.22 10.47
CA PRO A 106 15.25 9.71 11.65
C PRO A 106 15.25 11.25 11.76
N TYR A 107 14.09 11.88 11.54
CA TYR A 107 13.94 13.34 11.63
C TYR A 107 12.74 13.67 12.54
N GLU A 108 13.00 14.19 13.72
CA GLU A 108 11.99 14.52 14.73
C GLU A 108 10.95 15.55 14.27
N ASN A 109 11.36 16.51 13.41
CA ASN A 109 10.46 17.51 12.85
C ASN A 109 9.71 17.04 11.60
N ALA A 110 9.83 15.76 11.22
CA ALA A 110 9.09 15.21 10.08
C ALA A 110 7.68 14.75 10.48
N VAL A 111 6.74 14.92 9.56
CA VAL A 111 5.45 14.22 9.53
C VAL A 111 5.54 13.21 8.39
N VAL A 112 5.41 11.93 8.72
CA VAL A 112 5.65 10.84 7.77
C VAL A 112 4.33 10.20 7.38
N PHE A 113 3.95 10.34 6.12
CA PHE A 113 2.81 9.63 5.52
C PHE A 113 3.29 8.31 4.94
N ARG A 114 2.74 7.20 5.42
CA ARG A 114 3.19 5.88 4.98
C ARG A 114 2.04 4.90 4.73
N THR A 115 2.30 3.92 3.86
CA THR A 115 1.31 2.89 3.50
C THR A 115 1.44 1.62 4.33
N SER A 116 2.60 1.39 4.95
CA SER A 116 2.91 0.16 5.69
C SER A 116 3.48 0.47 7.06
N GLN A 117 2.82 0.00 8.10
CA GLN A 117 3.34 0.00 9.46
C GLN A 117 2.68 -1.11 10.29
N TYR A 118 3.33 -1.49 11.37
CA TYR A 118 2.78 -2.35 12.40
C TYR A 118 2.36 -1.51 13.60
N ARG A 119 1.21 -1.86 14.19
CA ARG A 119 0.67 -1.12 15.36
C ARG A 119 1.70 -1.02 16.49
N SER A 120 2.44 -2.10 16.74
CA SER A 120 3.52 -2.14 17.74
C SER A 120 4.75 -1.29 17.42
N ALA A 121 4.90 -0.82 16.17
CA ALA A 121 6.03 0.00 15.72
C ALA A 121 5.63 1.39 15.23
N LEU A 122 4.35 1.75 15.32
CA LEU A 122 3.84 3.06 14.91
C LEU A 122 4.42 4.16 15.82
N ARG A 123 4.91 5.23 15.21
CA ARG A 123 5.48 6.39 15.89
C ARG A 123 4.52 7.57 15.86
N SER A 124 4.65 8.47 16.83
CA SER A 124 3.75 9.62 16.98
C SER A 124 3.77 10.62 15.83
N ASN A 125 4.83 10.63 15.03
CA ASN A 125 4.98 11.47 13.84
C ASN A 125 4.62 10.74 12.52
N GLU A 126 4.13 9.53 12.59
CA GLU A 126 3.71 8.72 11.45
C GLU A 126 2.18 8.74 11.29
N LEU A 127 1.72 8.96 10.09
CA LEU A 127 0.32 8.94 9.70
C LEU A 127 0.13 7.86 8.62
N MET A 128 -0.84 6.98 8.85
CA MET A 128 -1.17 5.98 7.84
C MET A 128 -2.00 6.60 6.74
N MET A 129 -1.62 6.33 5.50
CA MET A 129 -2.35 6.75 4.31
C MET A 129 -2.84 5.54 3.52
N PRO A 130 -3.95 5.68 2.77
CA PRO A 130 -4.37 4.65 1.85
C PRO A 130 -3.27 4.32 0.84
N ALA A 131 -3.17 3.04 0.47
CA ALA A 131 -2.39 2.69 -0.70
C ALA A 131 -3.07 3.24 -1.96
N TYR A 132 -2.29 3.65 -2.94
CA TYR A 132 -2.86 4.03 -4.24
C TYR A 132 -3.51 2.81 -4.88
N ALA A 133 -4.80 2.89 -5.12
CA ALA A 133 -5.59 1.83 -5.73
C ALA A 133 -6.48 2.44 -6.81
N GLU A 134 -6.69 1.68 -7.89
CA GLU A 134 -7.61 2.05 -8.94
C GLU A 134 -9.05 2.06 -8.38
N ASP A 135 -9.83 3.08 -8.74
CA ASP A 135 -11.28 3.05 -8.56
C ASP A 135 -11.88 2.14 -9.64
N LEU A 136 -12.12 0.90 -9.29
CA LEU A 136 -12.64 -0.10 -10.21
C LEU A 136 -14.10 0.14 -10.61
N LEU A 137 -14.82 1.00 -9.88
CA LEU A 137 -16.20 1.38 -10.22
C LEU A 137 -16.27 2.58 -11.19
N ALA A 138 -15.16 3.24 -11.48
CA ALA A 138 -15.09 4.40 -12.40
C ALA A 138 -15.44 4.07 -13.86
N GLY A 139 -15.92 2.87 -14.17
CA GLY A 139 -16.43 2.41 -15.45
C GLY A 139 -17.89 1.94 -15.35
N ASP A 140 -18.33 1.17 -16.35
CA ASP A 140 -19.68 0.61 -16.43
C ASP A 140 -19.92 -0.60 -15.49
N LEU A 141 -19.03 -0.84 -14.52
CA LEU A 141 -19.15 -1.94 -13.59
C LEU A 141 -20.25 -1.68 -12.56
N GLN A 142 -21.16 -2.64 -12.42
CA GLN A 142 -22.25 -2.54 -11.43
C GLN A 142 -21.88 -3.24 -10.13
N VAL A 143 -22.23 -2.60 -9.02
CA VAL A 143 -22.16 -3.24 -7.71
C VAL A 143 -23.12 -4.42 -7.69
N ARG A 144 -22.63 -5.60 -7.32
CA ARG A 144 -23.43 -6.82 -7.22
C ARG A 144 -24.55 -6.62 -6.19
N SER A 145 -25.76 -7.03 -6.56
CA SER A 145 -26.89 -7.12 -5.63
C SER A 145 -26.62 -8.20 -4.55
N LYS A 146 -27.34 -8.11 -3.43
CA LYS A 146 -27.25 -9.06 -2.31
C LYS A 146 -27.37 -10.50 -2.82
N HIS A 147 -26.43 -11.37 -2.47
CA HIS A 147 -26.47 -12.78 -2.75
C HIS A 147 -27.39 -13.51 -1.75
N GLU A 148 -28.30 -14.35 -2.26
CA GLU A 148 -29.10 -15.26 -1.43
C GLU A 148 -28.39 -16.61 -1.38
N GLY A 149 -27.91 -17.00 -0.20
CA GLY A 149 -27.17 -18.25 -0.01
C GLY A 149 -26.07 -18.14 1.03
N LYS A 150 -25.11 -19.05 0.96
CA LYS A 150 -23.92 -18.95 1.79
C LYS A 150 -23.05 -17.78 1.31
N PRO A 151 -22.43 -17.03 2.22
CA PRO A 151 -21.55 -15.93 1.83
C PRO A 151 -20.36 -16.46 1.01
N VAL A 152 -20.08 -15.81 -0.11
CA VAL A 152 -18.97 -16.14 -1.01
C VAL A 152 -17.75 -15.28 -0.65
N ILE A 153 -16.64 -15.93 -0.30
CA ILE A 153 -15.36 -15.24 -0.03
C ILE A 153 -14.42 -15.42 -1.23
N GLY A 154 -14.01 -14.32 -1.84
CA GLY A 154 -13.09 -14.27 -2.97
C GLY A 154 -11.65 -14.06 -2.58
N PHE A 155 -10.74 -14.67 -3.34
CA PHE A 155 -9.31 -14.39 -3.33
C PHE A 155 -8.70 -14.73 -4.68
N CYS A 156 -8.02 -13.77 -5.30
CA CYS A 156 -7.24 -14.02 -6.52
C CYS A 156 -5.82 -13.52 -6.32
N GLY A 157 -4.82 -14.39 -6.34
CA GLY A 157 -3.42 -13.96 -6.23
C GLY A 157 -2.44 -15.00 -5.72
N TRP A 158 -1.22 -14.54 -5.48
CA TRP A 158 -0.11 -15.38 -5.04
C TRP A 158 -0.33 -15.92 -3.63
N ALA A 159 -0.53 -17.22 -3.52
CA ALA A 159 -0.71 -17.94 -2.26
C ALA A 159 -0.17 -19.39 -2.30
N ASP A 160 0.69 -19.72 -3.26
CA ASP A 160 1.36 -21.02 -3.32
C ASP A 160 2.80 -20.89 -3.82
N TYR A 161 3.65 -21.84 -3.45
CA TYR A 161 5.02 -21.95 -3.94
C TYR A 161 5.12 -22.99 -5.05
N LYS A 162 5.76 -22.65 -6.17
CA LYS A 162 5.98 -23.59 -7.29
C LYS A 162 6.73 -24.86 -6.91
N ASN A 163 7.68 -24.75 -5.95
CA ASN A 163 8.58 -25.84 -5.58
C ASN A 163 8.43 -26.19 -4.11
N LEU A 164 8.30 -27.48 -3.83
CA LEU A 164 8.25 -28.03 -2.48
C LEU A 164 9.45 -27.60 -1.60
N LYS A 165 10.65 -27.48 -2.19
CA LYS A 165 11.86 -26.97 -1.51
C LYS A 165 11.68 -25.55 -1.00
N ASN A 166 11.11 -24.65 -1.82
CA ASN A 166 10.85 -23.25 -1.43
C ASN A 166 9.77 -23.17 -0.35
N ARG A 167 8.76 -24.05 -0.43
CA ARG A 167 7.71 -24.17 0.59
C ARG A 167 8.30 -24.61 1.94
N ILE A 168 9.09 -25.68 1.95
CA ILE A 168 9.73 -26.20 3.17
C ILE A 168 10.71 -25.17 3.75
N GLY A 169 11.58 -24.60 2.93
CA GLY A 169 12.56 -23.57 3.36
C GLY A 169 11.87 -22.33 3.97
N THR A 170 10.75 -21.90 3.42
CA THR A 170 10.01 -20.76 3.98
C THR A 170 9.28 -21.13 5.27
N VAL A 171 8.70 -22.32 5.37
CA VAL A 171 8.07 -22.81 6.60
C VAL A 171 9.10 -22.89 7.74
N ILE A 172 10.27 -23.48 7.47
CA ILE A 172 11.36 -23.58 8.46
C ILE A 172 11.83 -22.18 8.89
N LYS A 173 12.09 -21.29 7.92
CA LYS A 173 12.51 -19.91 8.20
C LYS A 173 11.48 -19.16 9.05
N ASN A 174 10.20 -19.28 8.73
CA ASN A 174 9.14 -18.63 9.48
C ASN A 174 8.96 -19.21 10.88
N SER A 175 9.10 -20.54 11.05
CA SER A 175 9.05 -21.19 12.37
C SER A 175 10.21 -20.73 13.26
N VAL A 176 11.41 -20.55 12.70
CA VAL A 176 12.57 -20.00 13.43
C VAL A 176 12.33 -18.53 13.81
N ILE A 177 11.72 -17.76 12.92
CA ILE A 177 11.36 -16.35 13.17
C ILE A 177 10.29 -16.27 14.27
N GLU A 178 9.22 -17.07 14.18
CA GLU A 178 8.15 -17.14 15.18
C GLU A 178 8.70 -17.58 16.56
N ALA A 179 9.55 -18.60 16.60
CA ALA A 179 10.19 -19.07 17.84
C ALA A 179 11.10 -17.99 18.45
N GLY A 180 11.89 -17.29 17.63
CA GLY A 180 12.75 -16.18 18.08
C GLY A 180 11.96 -14.99 18.64
N SER A 181 10.74 -14.76 18.14
CA SER A 181 9.83 -13.75 18.64
C SER A 181 9.26 -14.09 20.01
N ILE A 182 8.87 -15.35 20.22
CA ILE A 182 8.33 -15.86 21.50
C ILE A 182 9.39 -15.77 22.63
N VAL A 183 10.67 -15.98 22.30
CA VAL A 183 11.78 -15.94 23.26
C VAL A 183 12.33 -14.53 23.46
N GLY A 184 11.76 -13.49 22.79
CA GLY A 184 12.18 -12.09 22.95
C GLY A 184 13.52 -11.74 22.30
N ILE A 185 14.12 -12.66 21.52
CA ILE A 185 15.43 -12.45 20.85
C ILE A 185 15.27 -11.52 19.62
N ARG A 186 14.08 -11.46 19.04
CA ARG A 186 13.75 -10.54 17.93
C ARG A 186 12.39 -9.91 18.17
N LYS A 187 12.36 -8.60 18.43
CA LYS A 187 11.10 -7.83 18.50
C LYS A 187 10.37 -7.71 17.16
N ASP A 188 11.04 -7.99 16.04
CA ASP A 188 10.58 -7.68 14.68
C ASP A 188 10.41 -8.92 13.78
N ALA A 189 9.87 -9.98 14.31
CA ALA A 189 9.57 -11.19 13.52
C ALA A 189 8.39 -10.94 12.57
N ARG A 190 8.69 -10.41 11.37
CA ARG A 190 7.71 -10.11 10.32
C ARG A 190 7.51 -11.32 9.41
N VAL A 191 6.51 -12.12 9.69
CA VAL A 191 6.16 -13.27 8.85
C VAL A 191 5.63 -12.79 7.50
N LYS A 192 6.13 -13.38 6.40
CA LYS A 192 5.68 -13.03 5.04
C LYS A 192 4.19 -13.32 4.84
N GLY A 193 3.51 -12.41 4.15
CA GLY A 193 2.08 -12.49 3.88
C GLY A 193 1.63 -13.78 3.20
N ILE A 194 2.47 -14.39 2.35
CA ILE A 194 2.16 -15.67 1.69
C ILE A 194 1.89 -16.80 2.68
N THR A 195 2.56 -16.83 3.84
CA THR A 195 2.32 -17.85 4.88
C THR A 195 0.93 -17.71 5.49
N TYR A 196 0.53 -16.48 5.78
CA TYR A 196 -0.82 -16.19 6.28
C TYR A 196 -1.88 -16.53 5.23
N ARG A 197 -1.63 -16.20 3.95
CA ARG A 197 -2.53 -16.51 2.83
C ARG A 197 -2.78 -18.02 2.73
N MET A 198 -1.72 -18.83 2.72
CA MET A 198 -1.83 -20.28 2.66
C MET A 198 -2.61 -20.88 3.85
N LYS A 199 -2.36 -20.38 5.07
CA LYS A 199 -3.07 -20.82 6.28
C LYS A 199 -4.56 -20.44 6.21
N ALA A 200 -4.87 -19.17 5.93
CA ALA A 200 -6.25 -18.68 5.86
C ALA A 200 -7.08 -19.37 4.78
N ILE A 201 -6.52 -19.52 3.56
CA ILE A 201 -7.17 -20.22 2.46
C ILE A 201 -7.53 -21.64 2.85
N ARG A 202 -6.59 -22.40 3.45
CA ARG A 202 -6.83 -23.76 3.90
C ARG A 202 -7.97 -23.83 4.93
N HIS A 203 -7.99 -22.93 5.91
CA HIS A 203 -9.05 -22.93 6.92
C HIS A 203 -10.42 -22.57 6.34
N LEU A 204 -10.48 -21.57 5.45
CA LEU A 204 -11.72 -21.14 4.82
C LEU A 204 -12.30 -22.23 3.89
N GLN A 205 -11.45 -22.95 3.14
CA GLN A 205 -11.87 -24.05 2.28
C GLN A 205 -12.46 -25.24 3.06
N GLN A 206 -12.15 -25.39 4.34
CA GLN A 206 -12.70 -26.43 5.19
C GLN A 206 -14.04 -26.06 5.84
N SER A 207 -14.43 -24.79 5.75
CA SER A 207 -15.68 -24.30 6.35
C SER A 207 -16.90 -24.77 5.55
N LYS A 208 -17.94 -25.23 6.25
CA LYS A 208 -19.22 -25.62 5.67
C LYS A 208 -20.22 -24.44 5.59
N HIS A 209 -19.87 -23.27 6.16
CA HIS A 209 -20.74 -22.12 6.31
C HIS A 209 -20.56 -21.06 5.23
N ILE A 210 -19.50 -21.18 4.42
CA ILE A 210 -19.15 -20.25 3.35
C ILE A 210 -18.91 -20.98 2.04
N GLU A 211 -18.95 -20.27 0.96
CA GLU A 211 -18.43 -20.67 -0.35
C GLU A 211 -17.13 -19.92 -0.62
N THR A 212 -16.18 -20.57 -1.29
CA THR A 212 -14.88 -19.99 -1.57
C THR A 212 -14.66 -19.85 -3.08
N ASN A 213 -14.42 -18.63 -3.55
CA ASN A 213 -14.02 -18.32 -4.92
C ASN A 213 -12.52 -17.96 -4.91
N PHE A 214 -11.64 -18.99 -4.86
CA PHE A 214 -10.20 -18.81 -4.73
C PHE A 214 -9.44 -19.14 -5.99
N ILE A 215 -8.78 -18.14 -6.59
CA ILE A 215 -7.85 -18.27 -7.71
C ILE A 215 -6.42 -18.14 -7.17
N ILE A 216 -5.78 -19.30 -6.95
CA ILE A 216 -4.47 -19.38 -6.31
C ILE A 216 -3.37 -19.38 -7.36
N ARG A 217 -2.49 -18.38 -7.31
CA ARG A 217 -1.34 -18.25 -8.20
C ARG A 217 -0.04 -18.61 -7.49
N SER A 218 0.94 -19.07 -8.25
CA SER A 218 2.27 -19.44 -7.77
C SER A 218 3.32 -18.33 -7.93
N SER A 219 2.91 -17.14 -8.39
CA SER A 219 3.76 -15.95 -8.53
C SER A 219 2.95 -14.68 -8.33
N TYR A 220 3.64 -13.59 -7.98
CA TYR A 220 3.03 -12.27 -7.90
C TYR A 220 2.73 -11.73 -9.31
N SER A 221 1.53 -11.21 -9.52
CA SER A 221 1.04 -10.75 -10.82
C SER A 221 0.97 -9.22 -10.95
N GLY A 222 1.29 -8.48 -9.92
CA GLY A 222 1.21 -7.01 -9.91
C GLY A 222 2.50 -6.29 -10.32
N HIS A 223 3.52 -7.02 -10.82
CA HIS A 223 4.78 -6.41 -11.22
C HIS A 223 5.28 -7.02 -12.54
N SER A 224 5.78 -6.16 -13.44
CA SER A 224 6.22 -6.56 -14.79
C SER A 224 7.28 -7.67 -14.80
N SER A 225 8.18 -7.71 -13.80
CA SER A 225 9.22 -8.74 -13.70
C SER A 225 8.75 -10.09 -13.14
N THR A 226 7.60 -10.16 -12.50
CA THR A 226 7.10 -11.37 -11.82
C THR A 226 5.88 -12.00 -12.44
N ILE A 227 5.14 -11.25 -13.25
CA ILE A 227 3.97 -11.74 -13.99
C ILE A 227 4.41 -12.78 -15.04
N LYS A 228 3.62 -13.86 -15.18
CA LYS A 228 3.92 -14.97 -16.09
C LYS A 228 2.84 -15.22 -17.12
N THR A 229 1.78 -14.45 -17.04
CA THR A 229 0.59 -14.51 -17.89
C THR A 229 0.37 -13.14 -18.51
N ASP A 230 -0.53 -13.04 -19.46
CA ASP A 230 -0.95 -11.76 -20.02
C ASP A 230 -1.48 -10.84 -18.90
N PRO A 231 -0.97 -9.60 -18.76
CA PRO A 231 -1.37 -8.68 -17.71
C PRO A 231 -2.86 -8.34 -17.72
N GLU A 232 -3.43 -8.08 -18.90
CA GLU A 232 -4.82 -7.66 -19.06
C GLU A 232 -5.80 -8.79 -18.69
N SER A 233 -5.56 -10.01 -19.17
CA SER A 233 -6.38 -11.16 -18.81
C SER A 233 -6.28 -11.48 -17.32
N THR A 234 -5.07 -11.31 -16.73
CA THR A 234 -4.83 -11.49 -15.29
C THR A 234 -5.57 -10.44 -14.45
N ARG A 235 -5.62 -9.20 -14.94
CA ARG A 235 -6.35 -8.11 -14.28
C ARG A 235 -7.85 -8.34 -14.34
N ARG A 236 -8.38 -8.75 -15.49
CA ARG A 236 -9.79 -9.09 -15.67
C ARG A 236 -10.22 -10.23 -14.75
N GLU A 237 -9.48 -11.34 -14.73
CA GLU A 237 -9.74 -12.46 -13.81
C GLU A 237 -9.77 -12.02 -12.33
N TYR A 238 -8.91 -11.08 -11.95
CA TYR A 238 -8.89 -10.51 -10.60
C TYR A 238 -10.15 -9.69 -10.30
N ILE A 239 -10.58 -8.83 -11.24
CA ILE A 239 -11.79 -8.01 -11.11
C ILE A 239 -13.04 -8.89 -11.08
N ASP A 240 -13.13 -9.88 -11.98
CA ASP A 240 -14.26 -10.83 -12.03
C ASP A 240 -14.37 -11.61 -10.70
N ASN A 241 -13.24 -12.06 -10.13
CA ASN A 241 -13.21 -12.72 -8.84
C ASN A 241 -13.78 -11.84 -7.71
N LEU A 242 -13.48 -10.52 -7.72
CA LEU A 242 -14.08 -9.57 -6.78
C LEU A 242 -15.58 -9.40 -7.03
N LEU A 243 -16.01 -9.25 -8.29
CA LEU A 243 -17.42 -9.05 -8.66
C LEU A 243 -18.29 -10.26 -8.31
N GLU A 244 -17.77 -11.47 -8.44
CA GLU A 244 -18.47 -12.73 -8.16
C GLU A 244 -18.50 -13.09 -6.66
N SER A 245 -17.85 -12.31 -5.81
CA SER A 245 -17.73 -12.57 -4.38
C SER A 245 -18.50 -11.52 -3.55
N ASP A 246 -19.00 -11.89 -2.39
CA ASP A 246 -19.61 -10.96 -1.42
C ASP A 246 -18.53 -10.30 -0.56
N TYR A 247 -17.51 -11.09 -0.21
CA TYR A 247 -16.39 -10.70 0.64
C TYR A 247 -15.07 -10.91 -0.09
N ALA A 248 -14.13 -9.99 0.11
CA ALA A 248 -12.77 -10.13 -0.40
C ALA A 248 -11.82 -10.49 0.75
N LEU A 249 -11.12 -11.61 0.64
CA LEU A 249 -10.09 -11.99 1.62
C LEU A 249 -8.86 -11.12 1.44
N ILE A 250 -8.59 -10.31 2.43
CA ILE A 250 -7.48 -9.36 2.45
C ILE A 250 -6.39 -9.84 3.40
N ILE A 251 -5.22 -10.11 2.87
CA ILE A 251 -4.03 -10.50 3.64
C ILE A 251 -2.85 -9.72 3.08
N LYS A 252 -2.04 -9.18 3.96
CA LYS A 252 -0.86 -8.37 3.63
C LYS A 252 0.03 -9.01 2.56
N GLY A 253 0.84 -8.16 1.91
CA GLY A 253 1.94 -8.55 1.04
C GLY A 253 3.24 -8.80 1.80
N ASP A 254 4.34 -8.28 1.28
CA ASP A 254 5.61 -8.17 1.99
C ASP A 254 5.54 -7.02 3.01
N GLY A 255 4.94 -5.87 2.66
CA GLY A 255 4.54 -4.83 3.59
C GLY A 255 3.23 -5.15 4.33
N ASN A 256 2.98 -4.44 5.44
CA ASN A 256 1.79 -4.65 6.27
C ASN A 256 0.58 -3.85 5.76
N TYR A 257 0.28 -3.97 4.50
CA TYR A 257 -0.87 -3.36 3.82
C TYR A 257 -1.27 -4.17 2.59
N SER A 258 -2.39 -3.80 1.93
CA SER A 258 -2.82 -4.42 0.67
C SER A 258 -3.64 -3.45 -0.17
N TYR A 259 -3.27 -3.26 -1.43
CA TYR A 259 -4.08 -2.53 -2.44
C TYR A 259 -5.48 -3.13 -2.57
N ARG A 260 -5.59 -4.45 -2.51
CA ARG A 260 -6.85 -5.20 -2.61
C ARG A 260 -7.90 -4.73 -1.62
N PHE A 261 -7.51 -4.20 -0.46
CA PHE A 261 -8.44 -3.66 0.53
C PHE A 261 -9.27 -2.51 -0.08
N TYR A 262 -8.60 -1.57 -0.73
CA TYR A 262 -9.23 -0.40 -1.33
C TYR A 262 -9.96 -0.73 -2.64
N GLU A 263 -9.38 -1.60 -3.48
CA GLU A 263 -9.99 -2.08 -4.71
C GLU A 263 -11.30 -2.87 -4.45
N ALA A 264 -11.34 -3.68 -3.39
CA ALA A 264 -12.55 -4.37 -2.98
C ALA A 264 -13.64 -3.38 -2.54
N MET A 265 -13.26 -2.36 -1.78
CA MET A 265 -14.19 -1.32 -1.33
C MET A 265 -14.74 -0.49 -2.50
N SER A 266 -13.94 -0.16 -3.52
CA SER A 266 -14.40 0.56 -4.70
C SER A 266 -15.48 -0.21 -5.47
N LEU A 267 -15.44 -1.55 -5.45
CA LEU A 267 -16.48 -2.41 -6.03
C LEU A 267 -17.64 -2.75 -5.06
N GLY A 268 -17.71 -2.09 -3.91
CA GLY A 268 -18.71 -2.37 -2.88
C GLY A 268 -18.61 -3.76 -2.26
N ARG A 269 -17.41 -4.39 -2.32
CA ARG A 269 -17.15 -5.67 -1.64
C ARG A 269 -16.72 -5.43 -0.19
N ILE A 270 -17.09 -6.34 0.70
CA ILE A 270 -16.73 -6.25 2.11
C ILE A 270 -15.33 -6.87 2.30
N PRO A 271 -14.30 -6.09 2.68
CA PRO A 271 -12.97 -6.65 2.95
C PRO A 271 -12.97 -7.44 4.25
N VAL A 272 -12.53 -8.70 4.18
CA VAL A 272 -12.24 -9.54 5.34
C VAL A 272 -10.74 -9.48 5.59
N LEU A 273 -10.33 -8.54 6.43
CA LEU A 273 -8.93 -8.29 6.73
C LEU A 273 -8.42 -9.25 7.79
N LEU A 274 -7.36 -10.03 7.46
CA LEU A 274 -6.61 -10.76 8.47
C LEU A 274 -5.71 -9.76 9.22
N ASP A 275 -6.01 -9.52 10.49
CA ASP A 275 -5.21 -8.61 11.31
C ASP A 275 -3.79 -9.18 11.55
N THR A 276 -2.81 -8.45 11.08
CA THR A 276 -1.38 -8.72 11.26
C THR A 276 -0.70 -7.53 11.92
N GLU A 277 -1.37 -6.89 12.87
CA GLU A 277 -1.05 -5.57 13.43
C GLU A 277 -1.06 -4.45 12.37
N CYS A 278 -1.88 -4.60 11.33
CA CYS A 278 -2.02 -3.57 10.30
C CYS A 278 -2.67 -2.34 10.91
N VAL A 279 -2.11 -1.17 10.65
CA VAL A 279 -2.72 0.11 10.99
C VAL A 279 -3.45 0.63 9.77
N LEU A 280 -4.74 0.85 9.89
CA LEU A 280 -5.55 1.42 8.83
C LEU A 280 -5.48 2.96 8.86
N PRO A 281 -5.69 3.63 7.70
CA PRO A 281 -5.83 5.08 7.68
C PRO A 281 -6.96 5.55 8.60
N LEU A 282 -6.76 6.64 9.31
CA LEU A 282 -7.74 7.24 10.24
C LEU A 282 -8.04 6.41 11.51
N GLU A 283 -7.22 5.40 11.81
CA GLU A 283 -7.29 4.62 13.06
C GLU A 283 -6.63 5.37 14.23
#